data_d9ee29104605899c897a2b0da54b3e95
#
_entry.id   d9ee29104605899c897a2b0da54b3e95
#
_cell.length_a   1.000
_cell.length_b   1.000
_cell.length_c   1.000
_cell.angle_alpha   90.00
_cell.angle_beta   90.00
_cell.angle_gamma   90.00
#
_symmetry.space_group_name_H-M   'P 1'
#
loop_
_entity.id
_entity.type
_entity.pdbx_description
1 polymer ?
#
loop_
_entity_poly.entity_id
_entity_poly.type
_entity_poly.pdbx_seq_one_letter_code
_entity_poly.pdbx_strand_id
1 'polypeptide(L)'
;QEGNYWDTFLNLDFNYDKRNQKFQTTDGFRSFYSIDLPIISDNETLKNYYSYSQYFELFDQNISSFSLMLNAAKSISNKDIKLSERINIPTSRLRGFESGRIGPKDGDDYIGGNYGVAINFASTIPQILEQSQNVDFLFFIDAANLWGVDYNKNLDDSGSIRSSLGLALDWYSPIGPLNFSLAYPITKEDSDKEETFRFNLGTTF
;
A
#
# COMPACT_ATOMS: atom_id res chain seq x y z
N GLN A 1 -24.17 -5.31 -8.12
CA GLN A 1 -23.64 -6.62 -8.54
C GLN A 1 -23.97 -7.67 -7.46
N GLU A 2 -25.23 -8.02 -7.32
CA GLU A 2 -25.67 -9.11 -6.44
C GLU A 2 -25.69 -10.42 -7.24
N GLY A 3 -25.15 -11.50 -6.66
CA GLY A 3 -25.15 -12.82 -7.29
C GLY A 3 -24.17 -13.78 -6.62
N ASN A 4 -24.34 -15.07 -6.91
CA ASN A 4 -23.35 -16.09 -6.55
C ASN A 4 -22.36 -16.22 -7.70
N TYR A 5 -21.06 -16.04 -7.40
CA TYR A 5 -19.98 -16.14 -8.37
C TYR A 5 -19.03 -17.27 -8.00
N TRP A 6 -18.57 -17.99 -9.01
CA TRP A 6 -17.52 -19.00 -8.89
C TRP A 6 -16.26 -18.46 -9.55
N ASP A 7 -15.20 -18.32 -8.76
CA ASP A 7 -13.92 -17.81 -9.25
C ASP A 7 -12.79 -18.74 -8.77
N THR A 8 -12.03 -19.27 -9.72
CA THR A 8 -10.83 -20.07 -9.46
C THR A 8 -9.65 -19.41 -10.15
N PHE A 9 -8.61 -19.15 -9.40
CA PHE A 9 -7.39 -18.50 -9.88
C PHE A 9 -6.18 -19.41 -9.68
N LEU A 10 -5.23 -19.30 -10.60
CA LEU A 10 -3.86 -19.74 -10.38
C LEU A 10 -3.03 -18.55 -9.95
N ASN A 11 -2.56 -18.55 -8.71
CA ASN A 11 -1.64 -17.56 -8.21
C ASN A 11 -0.20 -18.02 -8.41
N LEU A 12 0.65 -17.16 -8.97
CA LEU A 12 2.09 -17.39 -9.14
C LEU A 12 2.86 -16.25 -8.48
N ASP A 13 3.67 -16.59 -7.49
CA ASP A 13 4.48 -15.66 -6.72
C ASP A 13 5.96 -15.82 -7.02
N PHE A 14 6.61 -14.71 -7.31
CA PHE A 14 8.05 -14.60 -7.50
C PHE A 14 8.63 -13.68 -6.45
N ASN A 15 9.44 -14.22 -5.52
CA ASN A 15 10.03 -13.46 -4.44
C ASN A 15 11.56 -13.52 -4.51
N TYR A 16 12.18 -12.35 -4.66
CA TYR A 16 13.62 -12.19 -4.61
C TYR A 16 13.99 -11.31 -3.43
N ASP A 17 14.49 -11.93 -2.36
CA ASP A 17 14.79 -11.28 -1.08
C ASP A 17 16.29 -11.33 -0.80
N LYS A 18 16.90 -10.17 -0.74
CA LYS A 18 18.33 -9.90 -0.46
C LYS A 18 18.51 -9.00 0.76
N ARG A 19 17.49 -8.90 1.60
CA ARG A 19 17.61 -8.18 2.86
C ARG A 19 18.56 -8.91 3.80
N ASN A 20 19.31 -8.16 4.60
CA ASN A 20 20.21 -8.73 5.61
C ASN A 20 19.44 -9.51 6.69
N GLN A 21 18.21 -9.10 7.00
CA GLN A 21 17.30 -9.78 7.92
C GLN A 21 15.84 -9.44 7.58
N LYS A 22 14.90 -10.28 8.00
CA LYS A 22 13.47 -10.08 7.69
C LYS A 22 12.79 -9.04 8.58
N PHE A 23 13.23 -8.95 9.83
CA PHE A 23 12.74 -7.99 10.81
C PHE A 23 13.84 -6.97 11.10
N GLN A 24 13.50 -5.72 11.35
CA GLN A 24 14.45 -4.63 11.55
C GLN A 24 15.52 -4.59 10.45
N THR A 25 15.10 -4.73 9.20
CA THR A 25 15.98 -4.71 8.04
C THR A 25 16.76 -3.40 8.01
N THR A 26 18.08 -3.48 7.90
CA THR A 26 18.96 -2.31 7.85
C THR A 26 19.61 -2.12 6.49
N ASP A 27 19.68 -3.19 5.68
CA ASP A 27 20.33 -3.15 4.37
C ASP A 27 19.75 -4.20 3.42
N GLY A 28 19.91 -3.94 2.13
CA GLY A 28 19.47 -4.84 1.07
C GLY A 28 18.12 -4.48 0.50
N PHE A 29 17.54 -5.41 -0.26
CA PHE A 29 16.27 -5.16 -0.93
C PHE A 29 15.41 -6.43 -1.04
N ARG A 30 14.12 -6.21 -1.27
CA ARG A 30 13.17 -7.26 -1.65
C ARG A 30 12.40 -6.84 -2.88
N SER A 31 12.29 -7.73 -3.86
CA SER A 31 11.44 -7.60 -5.04
C SER A 31 10.44 -8.75 -5.05
N PHE A 32 9.16 -8.43 -5.11
CA PHE A 32 8.08 -9.40 -5.10
C PHE A 32 7.12 -9.11 -6.26
N TYR A 33 6.81 -10.12 -7.04
CA TYR A 33 5.81 -10.07 -8.10
C TYR A 33 4.81 -11.21 -7.93
N SER A 34 3.54 -10.88 -8.02
CA SER A 34 2.43 -11.83 -7.97
C SER A 34 1.51 -11.62 -9.17
N ILE A 35 1.06 -12.72 -9.75
CA ILE A 35 0.07 -12.72 -10.82
C ILE A 35 -1.05 -13.70 -10.49
N ASP A 36 -2.30 -13.23 -10.55
CA ASP A 36 -3.51 -14.05 -10.45
C ASP A 36 -4.08 -14.27 -11.84
N LEU A 37 -4.02 -15.51 -12.30
CA LEU A 37 -4.55 -15.95 -13.59
C LEU A 37 -5.94 -16.58 -13.38
N PRO A 38 -7.01 -16.06 -13.96
CA PRO A 38 -8.32 -16.70 -13.89
C PRO A 38 -8.32 -18.00 -14.68
N ILE A 39 -8.82 -19.10 -14.06
CA ILE A 39 -8.93 -20.43 -14.70
C ILE A 39 -10.41 -20.72 -15.01
N ILE A 40 -11.25 -20.62 -14.00
CA ILE A 40 -12.72 -20.77 -14.13
C ILE A 40 -13.32 -19.60 -13.37
N SER A 41 -13.93 -18.68 -14.09
CA SER A 41 -14.49 -17.48 -13.49
C SER A 41 -15.66 -16.96 -14.35
N ASP A 42 -16.69 -16.48 -13.68
CA ASP A 42 -17.81 -15.78 -14.35
C ASP A 42 -17.38 -14.44 -14.94
N ASN A 43 -16.30 -13.87 -14.41
CA ASN A 43 -15.67 -12.66 -14.91
C ASN A 43 -14.14 -12.80 -14.80
N GLU A 44 -13.49 -13.07 -15.91
CA GLU A 44 -12.08 -13.34 -15.97
C GLU A 44 -11.26 -12.05 -15.75
N THR A 45 -10.76 -11.87 -14.53
CA THR A 45 -9.91 -10.74 -14.17
C THR A 45 -8.48 -11.21 -13.95
N LEU A 46 -7.56 -10.69 -14.75
CA LEU A 46 -6.13 -10.83 -14.58
C LEU A 46 -5.64 -9.78 -13.61
N LYS A 47 -4.96 -10.19 -12.51
CA LYS A 47 -4.38 -9.25 -11.55
C LYS A 47 -2.86 -9.39 -11.52
N ASN A 48 -2.19 -8.26 -11.44
CA ASN A 48 -0.76 -8.17 -11.28
C ASN A 48 -0.44 -7.29 -10.07
N TYR A 49 0.45 -7.76 -9.24
CA TYR A 49 0.99 -7.03 -8.11
C TYR A 49 2.51 -7.05 -8.14
N TYR A 50 3.12 -5.89 -8.04
CA TYR A 50 4.56 -5.76 -7.87
C TYR A 50 4.87 -4.90 -6.66
N SER A 51 5.81 -5.35 -5.83
CA SER A 51 6.37 -4.53 -4.77
C SER A 51 7.89 -4.63 -4.74
N TYR A 52 8.50 -3.49 -4.51
CA TYR A 52 9.94 -3.36 -4.30
C TYR A 52 10.18 -2.59 -3.01
N SER A 53 11.14 -3.02 -2.20
CA SER A 53 11.59 -2.30 -1.03
C SER A 53 13.11 -2.37 -0.95
N GLN A 54 13.75 -1.22 -0.76
CA GLN A 54 15.20 -1.05 -0.61
C GLN A 54 15.47 -0.44 0.74
N TYR A 55 16.47 -0.96 1.44
CA TYR A 55 16.94 -0.45 2.73
C TYR A 55 18.40 -0.04 2.60
N PHE A 56 18.76 1.07 3.20
CA PHE A 56 20.10 1.65 3.10
C PHE A 56 20.36 2.69 4.19
N GLU A 57 21.60 2.96 4.45
CA GLU A 57 22.02 4.02 5.35
C GLU A 57 22.29 5.31 4.55
N LEU A 58 21.64 6.43 4.92
CA LEU A 58 21.91 7.76 4.34
C LEU A 58 23.00 8.51 5.09
N PHE A 59 23.05 8.34 6.41
CA PHE A 59 24.04 8.92 7.31
C PHE A 59 24.20 8.01 8.52
N ASP A 60 25.25 8.20 9.29
CA ASP A 60 25.64 7.32 10.38
C ASP A 60 24.48 6.96 11.33
N GLN A 61 24.29 5.68 11.57
CA GLN A 61 23.22 5.10 12.42
C GLN A 61 21.78 5.34 11.94
N ASN A 62 21.58 5.81 10.71
CA ASN A 62 20.26 6.01 10.13
C ASN A 62 19.90 4.84 9.23
N ILE A 63 18.68 4.36 9.32
CA ILE A 63 18.12 3.37 8.40
C ILE A 63 17.04 4.04 7.60
N SER A 64 17.23 4.08 6.29
CA SER A 64 16.25 4.62 5.35
C SER A 64 15.69 3.52 4.48
N SER A 65 14.45 3.66 4.10
CA SER A 65 13.76 2.74 3.20
C SER A 65 13.04 3.48 2.08
N PHE A 66 13.13 2.92 0.90
CA PHE A 66 12.32 3.30 -0.25
C PHE A 66 11.46 2.11 -0.65
N SER A 67 10.17 2.33 -0.91
CA SER A 67 9.28 1.27 -1.37
C SER A 67 8.42 1.75 -2.54
N LEU A 68 8.19 0.84 -3.47
CA LEU A 68 7.30 1.01 -4.62
C LEU A 68 6.27 -0.12 -4.61
N MET A 69 5.02 0.20 -4.88
CA MET A 69 3.94 -0.75 -5.12
C MET A 69 3.25 -0.40 -6.43
N LEU A 70 3.05 -1.40 -7.27
CA LEU A 70 2.28 -1.31 -8.52
C LEU A 70 1.21 -2.39 -8.53
N ASN A 71 -0.02 -2.00 -8.81
CA ASN A 71 -1.15 -2.90 -8.93
C ASN A 71 -1.89 -2.64 -10.24
N ALA A 72 -2.27 -3.72 -10.92
CA ALA A 72 -3.10 -3.65 -12.12
C ALA A 72 -4.09 -4.82 -12.16
N ALA A 73 -5.35 -4.50 -12.38
CA ALA A 73 -6.41 -5.46 -12.67
C ALA A 73 -6.96 -5.18 -14.07
N LYS A 74 -7.14 -6.23 -14.86
CA LYS A 74 -7.68 -6.12 -16.21
C LYS A 74 -8.64 -7.27 -16.49
N SER A 75 -9.87 -6.96 -16.92
CA SER A 75 -10.79 -7.98 -17.44
C SER A 75 -10.30 -8.49 -18.80
N ILE A 76 -10.30 -9.81 -18.97
CA ILE A 76 -9.98 -10.48 -20.25
C ILE A 76 -11.23 -11.11 -20.90
N SER A 77 -12.38 -11.01 -20.25
CA SER A 77 -13.68 -11.56 -20.71
C SER A 77 -14.62 -10.52 -21.35
N ASN A 78 -14.14 -9.30 -21.64
CA ASN A 78 -14.95 -8.17 -22.13
C ASN A 78 -16.11 -7.78 -21.19
N LYS A 79 -16.01 -8.09 -19.91
CA LYS A 79 -16.90 -7.65 -18.83
C LYS A 79 -16.17 -6.65 -17.95
N ASP A 80 -16.92 -5.81 -17.25
CA ASP A 80 -16.33 -4.89 -16.27
C ASP A 80 -15.77 -5.66 -15.07
N ILE A 81 -14.71 -5.14 -14.46
CA ILE A 81 -14.11 -5.73 -13.27
C ILE A 81 -15.10 -5.64 -12.10
N LYS A 82 -15.32 -6.77 -11.41
CA LYS A 82 -16.19 -6.82 -10.23
C LYS A 82 -15.65 -5.86 -9.15
N LEU A 83 -16.57 -5.26 -8.40
CA LEU A 83 -16.21 -4.36 -7.29
C LEU A 83 -15.27 -5.03 -6.27
N SER A 84 -15.49 -6.31 -5.98
CA SER A 84 -14.65 -7.12 -5.06
C SER A 84 -13.24 -7.41 -5.59
N GLU A 85 -13.01 -7.23 -6.89
CA GLU A 85 -11.71 -7.48 -7.54
C GLU A 85 -10.93 -6.20 -7.83
N ARG A 86 -11.54 -5.04 -7.57
CA ARG A 86 -10.89 -3.75 -7.74
C ARG A 86 -9.81 -3.53 -6.70
N ILE A 87 -8.83 -2.76 -7.10
CA ILE A 87 -7.65 -2.43 -6.28
C ILE A 87 -8.01 -1.34 -5.28
N ASN A 88 -7.45 -1.45 -4.09
CA ASN A 88 -7.38 -0.40 -3.08
C ASN A 88 -5.93 -0.20 -2.64
N ILE A 89 -5.60 1.01 -2.20
CA ILE A 89 -4.29 1.30 -1.62
C ILE A 89 -4.31 0.88 -0.15
N PRO A 90 -3.39 -0.02 0.27
CA PRO A 90 -3.25 -0.36 1.68
C PRO A 90 -2.85 0.87 2.51
N THR A 91 -3.36 0.95 3.72
CA THR A 91 -3.07 2.07 4.64
C THR A 91 -1.60 2.16 5.06
N SER A 92 -0.86 1.06 4.99
CA SER A 92 0.60 1.04 5.16
C SER A 92 1.36 1.69 3.98
N ARG A 93 0.68 1.90 2.85
CA ARG A 93 1.24 2.50 1.64
C ARG A 93 0.83 3.96 1.43
N LEU A 94 -0.18 4.42 2.16
CA LEU A 94 -0.60 5.82 2.18
C LEU A 94 -1.17 6.14 3.56
N ARG A 95 -0.31 6.54 4.49
CA ARG A 95 -0.69 6.99 5.83
C ARG A 95 -1.34 8.36 5.75
N GLY A 96 -2.20 8.71 6.69
CA GLY A 96 -2.95 9.96 6.69
C GLY A 96 -4.32 9.89 6.03
N PHE A 97 -4.70 8.71 5.51
CA PHE A 97 -6.00 8.49 4.89
C PHE A 97 -6.68 7.24 5.44
N GLU A 98 -8.01 7.27 5.54
CA GLU A 98 -8.80 6.12 5.95
C GLU A 98 -8.72 4.99 4.91
N SER A 99 -8.76 3.74 5.41
CA SER A 99 -8.71 2.55 4.56
C SER A 99 -9.86 2.51 3.57
N GLY A 100 -9.55 2.37 2.26
CA GLY A 100 -10.55 2.27 1.20
C GLY A 100 -11.41 3.53 1.02
N ARG A 101 -10.95 4.69 1.52
CA ARG A 101 -11.68 5.95 1.43
C ARG A 101 -10.96 7.01 0.59
N ILE A 102 -10.23 6.56 -0.40
CA ILE A 102 -9.60 7.37 -1.45
C ILE A 102 -9.92 6.77 -2.82
N GLY A 103 -9.74 7.56 -3.87
CA GLY A 103 -9.87 7.11 -5.26
C GLY A 103 -11.28 7.27 -5.82
N PRO A 104 -11.58 6.60 -6.94
CA PRO A 104 -12.84 6.75 -7.64
C PRO A 104 -14.07 6.50 -6.77
N LYS A 105 -15.07 7.37 -6.91
CA LYS A 105 -16.37 7.27 -6.23
C LYS A 105 -17.50 7.18 -7.23
N ASP A 106 -18.50 6.37 -6.91
CA ASP A 106 -19.78 6.34 -7.61
C ASP A 106 -20.88 6.70 -6.60
N GLY A 107 -21.42 7.92 -6.71
CA GLY A 107 -22.25 8.50 -5.67
C GLY A 107 -21.50 8.64 -4.35
N ASP A 108 -21.96 7.98 -3.30
CA ASP A 108 -21.34 8.01 -1.97
C ASP A 108 -20.33 6.85 -1.73
N ASP A 109 -20.26 5.89 -2.65
CA ASP A 109 -19.47 4.69 -2.50
C ASP A 109 -18.07 4.83 -3.11
N TYR A 110 -17.02 4.46 -2.35
CA TYR A 110 -15.68 4.28 -2.87
C TYR A 110 -15.59 2.92 -3.56
N ILE A 111 -15.28 2.94 -4.83
CA ILE A 111 -15.36 1.75 -5.68
C ILE A 111 -14.00 1.12 -5.99
N GLY A 112 -12.90 1.71 -5.51
CA GLY A 112 -11.56 1.27 -5.88
C GLY A 112 -11.24 1.58 -7.34
N GLY A 113 -10.09 1.13 -7.81
CA GLY A 113 -9.62 1.34 -9.18
C GLY A 113 -9.13 0.06 -9.84
N ASN A 114 -8.87 0.14 -11.13
CA ASN A 114 -8.24 -0.94 -11.89
C ASN A 114 -6.71 -0.88 -11.79
N TYR A 115 -6.16 0.29 -11.42
CA TYR A 115 -4.73 0.55 -11.31
C TYR A 115 -4.44 1.27 -9.99
N GLY A 116 -3.34 0.87 -9.36
CA GLY A 116 -2.87 1.51 -8.15
C GLY A 116 -1.34 1.61 -8.14
N VAL A 117 -0.82 2.75 -7.67
CA VAL A 117 0.59 2.96 -7.44
C VAL A 117 0.79 3.58 -6.07
N ALA A 118 1.84 3.16 -5.35
CA ALA A 118 2.28 3.84 -4.16
C ALA A 118 3.81 3.90 -4.11
N ILE A 119 4.32 5.01 -3.62
CA ILE A 119 5.73 5.26 -3.37
C ILE A 119 5.85 5.72 -1.92
N ASN A 120 6.76 5.10 -1.18
CA ASN A 120 7.00 5.41 0.21
C ASN A 120 8.48 5.65 0.45
N PHE A 121 8.78 6.65 1.22
CA PHE A 121 10.09 6.86 1.81
C PHE A 121 9.93 6.97 3.32
N ALA A 122 10.77 6.26 4.07
CA ALA A 122 10.84 6.41 5.51
C ALA A 122 12.31 6.38 5.96
N SER A 123 12.60 7.07 7.05
CA SER A 123 13.94 7.18 7.56
C SER A 123 13.93 7.27 9.07
N THR A 124 14.74 6.46 9.75
CA THR A 124 14.87 6.53 11.20
C THR A 124 15.55 7.82 11.62
N ILE A 125 15.14 8.33 12.77
CA ILE A 125 15.75 9.48 13.43
C ILE A 125 16.63 8.92 14.54
N PRO A 126 17.96 8.83 14.35
CA PRO A 126 18.83 8.25 15.33
C PRO A 126 18.86 9.07 16.61
N GLN A 127 19.16 8.43 17.74
CA GLN A 127 19.47 9.05 19.04
C GLN A 127 18.30 9.73 19.79
N ILE A 128 17.05 9.63 19.34
CA ILE A 128 15.94 10.16 20.16
C ILE A 128 15.76 9.39 21.47
N LEU A 129 16.05 8.08 21.47
CA LEU A 129 16.00 7.22 22.66
C LEU A 129 17.27 6.35 22.74
N GLU A 130 18.38 6.92 23.19
CA GLU A 130 19.69 6.24 23.30
C GLU A 130 19.68 4.93 24.10
N GLN A 131 18.65 4.69 24.93
CA GLN A 131 18.54 3.51 25.78
C GLN A 131 17.51 2.48 25.35
N SER A 132 16.75 2.72 24.27
CA SER A 132 15.67 1.84 23.83
C SER A 132 16.04 1.12 22.54
N GLN A 133 16.56 -0.09 22.64
CA GLN A 133 16.90 -0.94 21.48
C GLN A 133 15.67 -1.47 20.73
N ASN A 134 14.45 -1.24 21.25
CA ASN A 134 13.21 -1.83 20.74
C ASN A 134 12.23 -0.77 20.20
N VAL A 135 12.67 0.49 20.04
CA VAL A 135 11.79 1.58 19.59
C VAL A 135 12.52 2.40 18.54
N ASP A 136 11.95 2.48 17.36
CA ASP A 136 12.44 3.30 16.26
C ASP A 136 11.49 4.46 16.02
N PHE A 137 12.02 5.69 16.00
CA PHE A 137 11.33 6.86 15.51
C PHE A 137 11.67 7.10 14.05
N LEU A 138 10.66 7.35 13.24
CA LEU A 138 10.83 7.55 11.80
C LEU A 138 10.09 8.81 11.37
N PHE A 139 10.64 9.51 10.40
CA PHE A 139 9.82 10.36 9.55
C PHE A 139 9.50 9.63 8.24
N PHE A 140 8.41 10.00 7.59
CA PHE A 140 8.02 9.39 6.33
C PHE A 140 7.37 10.39 5.37
N ILE A 141 7.43 10.03 4.09
CA ILE A 141 6.68 10.67 3.01
C ILE A 141 6.06 9.54 2.18
N ASP A 142 4.75 9.61 1.99
CA ASP A 142 3.99 8.68 1.19
C ASP A 142 3.32 9.41 0.02
N ALA A 143 3.28 8.76 -1.14
CA ALA A 143 2.51 9.23 -2.29
C ALA A 143 1.84 8.03 -2.95
N ALA A 144 0.57 8.18 -3.35
CA ALA A 144 -0.16 7.13 -4.04
C ALA A 144 -1.20 7.70 -4.98
N ASN A 145 -1.57 6.89 -5.97
CA ASN A 145 -2.76 7.11 -6.79
C ASN A 145 -3.50 5.79 -7.02
N LEU A 146 -4.82 5.91 -7.21
CA LEU A 146 -5.75 4.82 -7.48
C LEU A 146 -6.74 5.30 -8.54
N TRP A 147 -6.78 4.61 -9.68
CA TRP A 147 -7.58 5.07 -10.83
C TRP A 147 -8.04 3.93 -11.73
N GLY A 148 -8.78 4.30 -12.78
CA GLY A 148 -9.30 3.40 -13.79
C GLY A 148 -10.63 2.78 -13.37
N VAL A 149 -11.69 3.21 -14.04
CA VAL A 149 -13.06 2.65 -13.92
C VAL A 149 -13.53 2.28 -15.30
N ASP A 150 -13.74 0.99 -15.54
CA ASP A 150 -14.05 0.44 -16.85
C ASP A 150 -15.48 0.73 -17.32
N TYR A 151 -16.47 0.70 -16.41
CA TYR A 151 -17.88 0.91 -16.75
C TYR A 151 -18.29 2.39 -16.88
N ASN A 152 -17.52 3.31 -16.31
CA ASN A 152 -17.80 4.75 -16.38
C ASN A 152 -16.51 5.59 -16.31
N LYS A 153 -16.06 6.05 -17.46
CA LYS A 153 -14.82 6.84 -17.59
C LYS A 153 -14.89 8.20 -16.90
N ASN A 154 -16.08 8.71 -16.57
CA ASN A 154 -16.21 9.99 -15.85
C ASN A 154 -15.83 9.89 -14.38
N LEU A 155 -15.64 8.67 -13.86
CA LEU A 155 -15.23 8.40 -12.49
C LEU A 155 -13.71 8.17 -12.38
N ASP A 156 -12.95 8.41 -13.46
CA ASP A 156 -11.50 8.19 -13.49
C ASP A 156 -10.76 9.23 -12.65
N ASP A 157 -9.83 8.75 -11.83
CA ASP A 157 -9.05 9.52 -10.86
C ASP A 157 -7.54 9.56 -11.22
N SER A 158 -7.21 9.35 -12.51
CA SER A 158 -5.83 9.19 -12.99
C SER A 158 -4.92 10.38 -12.68
N GLY A 159 -5.47 11.60 -12.59
CA GLY A 159 -4.72 12.81 -12.26
C GLY A 159 -4.57 13.12 -10.77
N SER A 160 -5.20 12.34 -9.89
CA SER A 160 -5.36 12.69 -8.46
C SER A 160 -4.32 12.00 -7.59
N ILE A 161 -3.12 12.54 -7.56
CA ILE A 161 -2.05 12.04 -6.69
C ILE A 161 -2.32 12.50 -5.25
N ARG A 162 -2.43 11.54 -4.33
CA ARG A 162 -2.51 11.77 -2.88
C ARG A 162 -1.13 11.66 -2.28
N SER A 163 -0.80 12.53 -1.36
CA SER A 163 0.47 12.44 -0.62
C SER A 163 0.32 12.89 0.81
N SER A 164 1.18 12.36 1.66
CA SER A 164 1.25 12.69 3.08
C SER A 164 2.69 12.68 3.57
N LEU A 165 2.91 13.36 4.68
CA LEU A 165 4.13 13.26 5.46
C LEU A 165 3.78 13.05 6.93
N GLY A 166 4.72 12.53 7.70
CA GLY A 166 4.45 12.33 9.12
C GLY A 166 5.60 11.74 9.90
N LEU A 167 5.29 11.41 11.14
CA LEU A 167 6.16 10.72 12.06
C LEU A 167 5.56 9.37 12.42
N ALA A 168 6.41 8.36 12.57
CA ALA A 168 6.01 7.05 13.03
C ALA A 168 6.91 6.58 14.19
N LEU A 169 6.36 5.68 14.99
CA LEU A 169 7.05 5.00 16.06
C LEU A 169 6.80 3.51 15.88
N ASP A 170 7.86 2.76 15.66
CA ASP A 170 7.86 1.30 15.62
C ASP A 170 8.38 0.77 16.94
N TRP A 171 7.53 0.07 17.68
CA TRP A 171 7.86 -0.52 18.96
C TRP A 171 7.80 -2.04 18.92
N TYR A 172 8.93 -2.69 19.07
CA TYR A 172 9.06 -4.15 19.16
C TYR A 172 8.77 -4.61 20.59
N SER A 173 7.49 -4.69 20.93
CA SER A 173 7.03 -5.05 22.26
C SER A 173 7.02 -6.57 22.50
N PRO A 174 6.97 -7.04 23.76
CA PRO A 174 6.86 -8.48 24.06
C PRO A 174 5.59 -9.16 23.51
N ILE A 175 4.56 -8.39 23.19
CA ILE A 175 3.30 -8.88 22.61
C ILE A 175 3.28 -8.81 21.08
N GLY A 176 4.37 -8.35 20.48
CA GLY A 176 4.53 -8.19 19.03
C GLY A 176 4.86 -6.75 18.62
N PRO A 177 5.12 -6.53 17.32
CA PRO A 177 5.40 -5.20 16.80
C PRO A 177 4.15 -4.31 16.89
N LEU A 178 4.35 -3.09 17.38
CA LEU A 178 3.35 -2.03 17.43
C LEU A 178 3.83 -0.86 16.57
N ASN A 179 2.97 -0.37 15.70
CA ASN A 179 3.26 0.80 14.88
C ASN A 179 2.27 1.91 15.21
N PHE A 180 2.78 3.08 15.50
CA PHE A 180 2.02 4.31 15.70
C PHE A 180 2.42 5.30 14.61
N SER A 181 1.47 5.95 13.98
CA SER A 181 1.78 6.99 12.99
C SER A 181 0.90 8.21 13.18
N LEU A 182 1.53 9.37 13.06
CA LEU A 182 0.88 10.68 12.94
C LEU A 182 1.18 11.20 11.54
N ALA A 183 0.16 11.37 10.73
CA ALA A 183 0.28 11.74 9.33
C ALA A 183 -0.52 13.00 9.00
N TYR A 184 0.03 13.82 8.13
CA TYR A 184 -0.60 15.01 7.59
C TYR A 184 -0.70 14.91 6.06
N PRO A 185 -1.91 14.87 5.47
CA PRO A 185 -2.11 14.90 4.03
C PRO A 185 -1.60 16.21 3.42
N ILE A 186 -0.78 16.10 2.35
CA ILE A 186 -0.26 17.25 1.59
C ILE A 186 -1.15 17.51 0.37
N THR A 187 -1.40 16.45 -0.42
CA THR A 187 -2.29 16.50 -1.57
C THR A 187 -3.41 15.47 -1.39
N LYS A 188 -4.63 15.88 -1.68
CA LYS A 188 -5.84 15.08 -1.53
C LYS A 188 -6.94 15.62 -2.44
N GLU A 189 -7.97 14.83 -2.67
CA GLU A 189 -9.23 15.27 -3.26
C GLU A 189 -10.25 15.57 -2.15
N ASP A 190 -11.22 16.42 -2.45
CA ASP A 190 -12.27 16.80 -1.48
C ASP A 190 -13.10 15.62 -0.98
N SER A 191 -13.16 14.56 -1.78
CA SER A 191 -13.88 13.33 -1.43
C SER A 191 -13.08 12.40 -0.52
N ASP A 192 -11.77 12.56 -0.42
CA ASP A 192 -10.92 11.67 0.37
C ASP A 192 -11.18 11.83 1.87
N LYS A 193 -11.07 10.73 2.62
CA LYS A 193 -11.21 10.74 4.09
C LYS A 193 -9.84 10.64 4.75
N GLU A 194 -9.59 11.58 5.65
CA GLU A 194 -8.32 11.69 6.36
C GLU A 194 -8.34 10.93 7.68
N GLU A 195 -7.19 10.36 8.05
CA GLU A 195 -6.95 9.74 9.34
C GLU A 195 -5.58 10.16 9.87
N THR A 196 -5.56 11.18 10.72
CA THR A 196 -4.32 11.77 11.23
C THR A 196 -3.50 10.82 12.11
N PHE A 197 -4.16 10.00 12.92
CA PHE A 197 -3.51 9.06 13.83
C PHE A 197 -3.92 7.62 13.51
N ARG A 198 -2.93 6.73 13.46
CA ARG A 198 -3.17 5.30 13.29
C ARG A 198 -2.32 4.48 14.24
N PHE A 199 -2.93 3.42 14.73
CA PHE A 199 -2.30 2.37 15.51
C PHE A 199 -2.47 1.03 14.81
N ASN A 200 -1.37 0.29 14.63
CA ASN A 200 -1.39 -1.06 14.10
C ASN A 200 -0.69 -2.02 15.07
N LEU A 201 -1.29 -3.20 15.25
CA LEU A 201 -0.71 -4.34 15.95
C LEU A 201 -0.29 -5.38 14.92
N GLY A 202 0.97 -5.78 14.93
CA GLY A 202 1.53 -6.73 13.99
C GLY A 202 2.48 -6.09 12.97
N THR A 203 3.11 -6.93 12.14
CA THR A 203 4.02 -6.47 11.08
C THR A 203 3.23 -5.91 9.90
N THR A 204 3.46 -4.69 9.55
CA THR A 204 2.90 -4.00 8.37
C THR A 204 3.86 -3.98 7.17
N PHE A 205 4.69 -5.03 7.04
CA PHE A 205 5.75 -5.10 6.02
C PHE A 205 5.33 -5.89 4.79
#